data_729afd8dc6bff494845068c7c4da9338
#
_entry.id   729afd8dc6bff494845068c7c4da9338
#
_cell.length_a   1.000
_cell.length_b   1.000
_cell.length_c   1.000
_cell.angle_alpha   90.00
_cell.angle_beta   90.00
_cell.angle_gamma   90.00
#
_symmetry.space_group_name_H-M   'P 1'
#
loop_
_entity.id
_entity.type
_entity.pdbx_description
1 polymer ?
#
loop_
_entity_poly.entity_id
_entity_poly.type
_entity_poly.pdbx_seq_one_letter_code
_entity_poly.pdbx_strand_id
1 'polypeptide(L)'
;MMTEKPFQMGSLAAIAGLAATLPQADTVAADAARARQNSLTKPPGSLGRLEDLACFMAEWRGTARPEITRAQAIVFAGNHGICAQGVNPFPQEVTAQMVLNFQAGGAAINQLCRVNGADLSVIALDLDNPTADFTTGPAMTEAETLDALNRGAAAVDGAADVLILGEMGIGNSTVAAALAMALFGGSASEWVGPGTGSDAEGIARKVRAI
;
A
#
# COMPACT_ATOMS: atom_id res chain seq x y z
N MET A 1 20.89 20.96 -9.99
CA MET A 1 19.70 20.21 -9.59
C MET A 1 19.67 20.26 -8.07
N MET A 2 18.77 21.04 -7.48
CA MET A 2 18.58 21.02 -6.02
C MET A 2 17.87 19.69 -5.71
N THR A 3 18.55 18.78 -5.04
CA THR A 3 17.91 17.60 -4.46
C THR A 3 16.99 18.11 -3.36
N GLU A 4 15.67 18.13 -3.60
CA GLU A 4 14.71 18.33 -2.51
C GLU A 4 15.01 17.30 -1.42
N LYS A 5 15.10 17.78 -0.18
CA LYS A 5 15.26 16.87 0.96
C LYS A 5 14.06 15.94 0.99
N PRO A 6 14.28 14.64 1.20
CA PRO A 6 13.15 13.72 1.34
C PRO A 6 12.20 14.23 2.43
N PHE A 7 10.91 14.08 2.19
CA PHE A 7 9.89 14.41 3.19
C PHE A 7 10.21 13.68 4.49
N GLN A 8 10.18 14.40 5.61
CA GLN A 8 10.41 13.86 6.94
C GLN A 8 9.36 14.40 7.91
N MET A 9 8.62 13.47 8.50
CA MET A 9 7.65 13.79 9.54
C MET A 9 8.35 13.93 10.89
N GLY A 10 8.14 15.07 11.56
CA GLY A 10 8.76 15.37 12.86
C GLY A 10 7.99 14.83 14.08
N SER A 11 6.69 14.53 13.92
CA SER A 11 5.84 13.98 14.97
C SER A 11 4.59 13.34 14.39
N LEU A 12 3.93 12.42 15.11
CA LEU A 12 2.64 11.84 14.70
C LEU A 12 1.52 12.91 14.66
N ALA A 13 1.59 13.92 15.49
CA ALA A 13 0.63 15.04 15.47
C ALA A 13 0.63 15.81 14.14
N ALA A 14 1.74 15.79 13.41
CA ALA A 14 1.83 16.42 12.09
C ALA A 14 0.94 15.75 11.03
N ILE A 15 0.56 14.48 11.22
CA ILE A 15 -0.33 13.74 10.29
C ILE A 15 -1.64 14.47 10.09
N ALA A 16 -2.24 15.00 11.16
CA ALA A 16 -3.52 15.73 11.10
C ALA A 16 -3.45 16.96 10.18
N GLY A 17 -2.26 17.57 10.07
CA GLY A 17 -2.04 18.74 9.21
C GLY A 17 -1.78 18.40 7.74
N LEU A 18 -1.42 17.16 7.42
CA LEU A 18 -1.05 16.77 6.03
C LEU A 18 -2.20 16.97 5.04
N ALA A 19 -3.43 16.70 5.46
CA ALA A 19 -4.60 16.85 4.59
C ALA A 19 -4.74 18.26 4.00
N ALA A 20 -4.35 19.29 4.77
CA ALA A 20 -4.40 20.69 4.32
C ALA A 20 -3.28 21.04 3.31
N THR A 21 -2.25 20.21 3.22
CA THR A 21 -1.08 20.42 2.32
C THR A 21 -1.12 19.56 1.09
N LEU A 22 -2.09 18.65 0.98
CA LEU A 22 -2.23 17.80 -0.20
C LEU A 22 -2.52 18.64 -1.45
N PRO A 23 -1.95 18.29 -2.61
CA PRO A 23 -2.26 18.95 -3.86
C PRO A 23 -3.75 18.82 -4.19
N GLN A 24 -4.28 19.79 -4.88
CA GLN A 24 -5.64 19.74 -5.41
C GLN A 24 -5.64 19.05 -6.76
N ALA A 25 -6.70 18.30 -7.02
CA ALA A 25 -6.91 17.64 -8.30
C ALA A 25 -7.19 18.65 -9.42
N ASP A 26 -6.61 18.45 -10.60
CA ASP A 26 -6.86 19.27 -11.79
C ASP A 26 -8.12 18.77 -12.51
N THR A 27 -9.27 19.31 -12.11
CA THR A 27 -10.57 18.96 -12.72
C THR A 27 -10.66 19.36 -14.19
N VAL A 28 -9.94 20.40 -14.64
CA VAL A 28 -9.91 20.83 -16.02
C VAL A 28 -9.23 19.79 -16.90
N ALA A 29 -8.11 19.22 -16.43
CA ALA A 29 -7.44 18.13 -17.13
C ALA A 29 -8.31 16.87 -17.17
N ALA A 30 -9.01 16.54 -16.08
CA ALA A 30 -9.95 15.40 -16.04
C ALA A 30 -11.10 15.56 -17.04
N ASP A 31 -11.71 16.75 -17.10
CA ASP A 31 -12.82 17.03 -18.02
C ASP A 31 -12.35 17.01 -19.49
N ALA A 32 -11.16 17.52 -19.78
CA ALA A 32 -10.55 17.42 -21.10
C ALA A 32 -10.27 15.96 -21.50
N ALA A 33 -9.80 15.12 -20.58
CA ALA A 33 -9.63 13.69 -20.83
C ALA A 33 -10.97 13.00 -21.10
N ARG A 34 -12.02 13.32 -20.34
CA ARG A 34 -13.39 12.78 -20.55
C ARG A 34 -13.96 13.22 -21.90
N ALA A 35 -13.82 14.49 -22.27
CA ALA A 35 -14.22 14.98 -23.58
C ALA A 35 -13.49 14.23 -24.70
N ARG A 36 -12.18 13.97 -24.52
CA ARG A 36 -11.43 13.17 -25.47
C ARG A 36 -11.95 11.73 -25.56
N GLN A 37 -12.26 11.05 -24.45
CA GLN A 37 -12.86 9.71 -24.48
C GLN A 37 -14.11 9.66 -25.35
N ASN A 38 -14.95 10.68 -25.26
CA ASN A 38 -16.19 10.78 -26.02
C ASN A 38 -15.98 11.10 -27.52
N SER A 39 -14.80 11.60 -27.90
CA SER A 39 -14.46 11.92 -29.29
C SER A 39 -13.71 10.79 -30.01
N LEU A 40 -13.28 9.75 -29.29
CA LEU A 40 -12.56 8.63 -29.88
C LEU A 40 -13.48 7.72 -30.70
N THR A 41 -12.92 7.10 -31.75
CA THR A 41 -13.65 6.13 -32.59
C THR A 41 -13.81 4.80 -31.82
N LYS A 42 -14.74 4.79 -30.91
CA LYS A 42 -15.14 3.63 -30.10
C LYS A 42 -16.58 3.78 -29.62
N PRO A 43 -17.31 2.70 -29.33
CA PRO A 43 -18.60 2.83 -28.65
C PRO A 43 -18.42 3.53 -27.29
N PRO A 44 -19.34 4.43 -26.90
CA PRO A 44 -19.27 5.07 -25.59
C PRO A 44 -19.17 4.04 -24.44
N GLY A 45 -18.24 4.25 -23.52
CA GLY A 45 -18.04 3.38 -22.36
C GLY A 45 -17.42 2.01 -22.67
N SER A 46 -16.98 1.73 -23.90
CA SER A 46 -16.51 0.40 -24.31
C SER A 46 -15.22 -0.06 -23.58
N LEU A 47 -14.43 0.86 -23.04
CA LEU A 47 -13.24 0.51 -22.25
C LEU A 47 -13.54 0.37 -20.75
N GLY A 48 -14.80 0.60 -20.34
CA GLY A 48 -15.23 0.42 -18.95
C GLY A 48 -14.36 1.22 -17.97
N ARG A 49 -13.89 0.55 -16.91
CA ARG A 49 -13.08 1.17 -15.87
C ARG A 49 -11.79 1.85 -16.35
N LEU A 50 -11.24 1.44 -17.50
CA LEU A 50 -10.05 2.07 -18.06
C LEU A 50 -10.30 3.55 -18.44
N GLU A 51 -11.53 3.92 -18.80
CA GLU A 51 -11.88 5.32 -19.09
C GLU A 51 -11.82 6.18 -17.82
N ASP A 52 -12.31 5.65 -16.69
CA ASP A 52 -12.22 6.32 -15.39
C ASP A 52 -10.76 6.47 -14.94
N LEU A 53 -9.95 5.41 -15.09
CA LEU A 53 -8.52 5.46 -14.75
C LEU A 53 -7.76 6.48 -15.59
N ALA A 54 -8.08 6.60 -16.87
CA ALA A 54 -7.48 7.63 -17.74
C ALA A 54 -7.83 9.05 -17.26
N CYS A 55 -9.07 9.28 -16.84
CA CYS A 55 -9.50 10.57 -16.28
C CYS A 55 -8.83 10.85 -14.94
N PHE A 56 -8.72 9.85 -14.05
CA PHE A 56 -8.00 9.95 -12.78
C PHE A 56 -6.52 10.31 -13.01
N MET A 57 -5.85 9.63 -13.92
CA MET A 57 -4.46 9.95 -14.27
C MET A 57 -4.32 11.37 -14.82
N ALA A 58 -5.25 11.81 -15.66
CA ALA A 58 -5.25 13.16 -16.20
C ALA A 58 -5.38 14.22 -15.10
N GLU A 59 -6.28 13.98 -14.15
CA GLU A 59 -6.55 14.84 -12.99
C GLU A 59 -5.30 15.07 -12.12
N TRP A 60 -4.57 13.98 -11.80
CA TRP A 60 -3.41 14.04 -10.92
C TRP A 60 -2.09 14.35 -11.65
N ARG A 61 -2.05 14.21 -12.98
CA ARG A 61 -0.90 14.58 -13.82
C ARG A 61 -1.04 15.96 -14.45
N GLY A 62 -2.18 16.65 -14.31
CA GLY A 62 -2.44 17.98 -14.84
C GLY A 62 -2.42 18.04 -16.39
N THR A 63 -2.78 16.94 -17.06
CA THR A 63 -2.79 16.87 -18.51
C THR A 63 -3.88 15.94 -19.04
N ALA A 64 -4.57 16.33 -20.12
CA ALA A 64 -5.61 15.51 -20.74
C ALA A 64 -5.10 14.20 -21.37
N ARG A 65 -3.80 14.05 -21.55
CA ARG A 65 -3.15 12.88 -22.15
C ARG A 65 -1.93 12.47 -21.33
N PRO A 66 -2.14 11.94 -20.12
CA PRO A 66 -1.04 11.52 -19.28
C PRO A 66 -0.30 10.34 -19.89
N GLU A 67 1.01 10.33 -19.71
CA GLU A 67 1.89 9.22 -20.07
C GLU A 67 2.53 8.67 -18.80
N ILE A 68 2.71 7.36 -18.73
CA ILE A 68 3.46 6.68 -17.68
C ILE A 68 4.77 6.22 -18.32
N THR A 69 5.85 6.92 -18.01
CA THR A 69 7.19 6.61 -18.48
C THR A 69 8.07 6.01 -17.39
N ARG A 70 7.70 6.29 -16.13
CA ARG A 70 8.44 5.86 -14.95
C ARG A 70 7.47 5.36 -13.88
N ALA A 71 7.39 4.06 -13.74
CA ALA A 71 6.57 3.40 -12.72
C ALA A 71 7.45 2.83 -11.63
N GLN A 72 7.14 3.15 -10.36
CA GLN A 72 7.81 2.59 -9.19
C GLN A 72 6.87 1.61 -8.49
N ALA A 73 7.37 0.42 -8.16
CA ALA A 73 6.71 -0.53 -7.27
C ALA A 73 7.56 -0.73 -6.02
N ILE A 74 6.95 -0.65 -4.85
CA ILE A 74 7.62 -0.86 -3.57
C ILE A 74 6.85 -1.92 -2.80
N VAL A 75 7.55 -2.96 -2.32
CA VAL A 75 7.01 -3.94 -1.38
C VAL A 75 7.70 -3.76 -0.03
N PHE A 76 6.93 -3.40 1.00
CA PHE A 76 7.42 -3.37 2.36
C PHE A 76 7.17 -4.74 3.01
N ALA A 77 8.21 -5.33 3.58
CA ALA A 77 8.12 -6.60 4.28
C ALA A 77 8.36 -6.41 5.77
N GLY A 78 7.44 -6.86 6.62
CA GLY A 78 7.52 -6.72 8.06
C GLY A 78 6.89 -7.90 8.80
N ASN A 79 7.32 -8.13 10.02
CA ASN A 79 6.78 -9.15 10.90
C ASN A 79 5.90 -8.55 11.99
N HIS A 80 4.90 -9.31 12.44
CA HIS A 80 3.83 -8.82 13.30
C HIS A 80 3.68 -9.71 14.54
N GLY A 81 3.71 -9.11 15.74
CA GLY A 81 3.54 -9.83 17.00
C GLY A 81 2.18 -10.51 17.18
N ILE A 82 1.16 -10.06 16.45
CA ILE A 82 -0.17 -10.70 16.43
C ILE A 82 -0.12 -12.17 15.99
N CYS A 83 0.96 -12.61 15.34
CA CYS A 83 1.18 -14.02 14.98
C CYS A 83 1.14 -14.95 16.18
N ALA A 84 1.49 -14.47 17.38
CA ALA A 84 1.40 -15.21 18.64
C ALA A 84 -0.02 -15.68 18.96
N GLN A 85 -1.04 -15.02 18.41
CA GLN A 85 -2.47 -15.37 18.58
C GLN A 85 -2.95 -16.45 17.59
N GLY A 86 -2.06 -17.04 16.79
CA GLY A 86 -2.40 -18.09 15.82
C GLY A 86 -3.37 -17.65 14.74
N VAL A 87 -3.34 -16.37 14.34
CA VAL A 87 -4.24 -15.77 13.36
C VAL A 87 -3.89 -16.10 11.91
N ASN A 88 -2.78 -16.75 11.67
CA ASN A 88 -2.24 -17.05 10.34
C ASN A 88 -2.02 -18.55 10.13
N PRO A 89 -2.25 -19.06 8.89
CA PRO A 89 -2.05 -20.48 8.57
C PRO A 89 -0.58 -20.84 8.35
N PHE A 90 0.29 -19.85 8.12
CA PHE A 90 1.72 -20.04 7.85
C PHE A 90 2.58 -19.49 8.98
N PRO A 91 3.77 -20.07 9.24
CA PRO A 91 4.70 -19.55 10.25
C PRO A 91 5.33 -18.22 9.79
N GLN A 92 5.78 -17.43 10.75
CA GLN A 92 6.28 -16.06 10.52
C GLN A 92 7.54 -16.02 9.64
N GLU A 93 8.35 -17.07 9.67
CA GLU A 93 9.57 -17.21 8.88
C GLU A 93 9.31 -17.15 7.37
N VAL A 94 8.08 -17.41 6.92
CA VAL A 94 7.68 -17.28 5.52
C VAL A 94 7.86 -15.85 5.02
N THR A 95 7.76 -14.84 5.88
CA THR A 95 8.04 -13.44 5.49
C THR A 95 9.46 -13.29 4.95
N ALA A 96 10.47 -13.80 5.67
CA ALA A 96 11.87 -13.74 5.22
C ALA A 96 12.09 -14.56 3.94
N GLN A 97 11.46 -15.74 3.84
CA GLN A 97 11.52 -16.57 2.63
C GLN A 97 10.93 -15.84 1.41
N MET A 98 9.84 -15.08 1.61
CA MET A 98 9.26 -14.28 0.55
C MET A 98 10.15 -13.10 0.14
N VAL A 99 10.87 -12.48 1.07
CA VAL A 99 11.88 -11.45 0.71
C VAL A 99 12.95 -12.05 -0.20
N LEU A 100 13.46 -13.24 0.12
CA LEU A 100 14.41 -13.95 -0.74
C LEU A 100 13.79 -14.31 -2.12
N ASN A 101 12.53 -14.71 -2.13
CA ASN A 101 11.82 -15.00 -3.39
C ASN A 101 11.66 -13.75 -4.27
N PHE A 102 11.34 -12.59 -3.68
CA PHE A 102 11.32 -11.31 -4.41
C PHE A 102 12.70 -10.96 -4.99
N GLN A 103 13.76 -11.15 -4.20
CA GLN A 103 15.13 -10.88 -4.64
C GLN A 103 15.56 -11.83 -5.79
N ALA A 104 15.11 -13.08 -5.74
CA ALA A 104 15.35 -14.06 -6.81
C ALA A 104 14.46 -13.85 -8.05
N GLY A 105 13.52 -12.92 -8.02
CA GLY A 105 12.61 -12.66 -9.14
C GLY A 105 11.46 -13.66 -9.28
N GLY A 106 11.16 -14.45 -8.23
CA GLY A 106 10.21 -15.56 -8.29
C GLY A 106 8.75 -15.19 -8.05
N ALA A 107 8.46 -14.02 -7.50
CA ALA A 107 7.11 -13.63 -7.17
C ALA A 107 6.34 -13.03 -8.37
N ALA A 108 5.01 -13.06 -8.30
CA ALA A 108 4.14 -12.52 -9.34
C ALA A 108 4.43 -11.03 -9.64
N ILE A 109 4.67 -10.23 -8.59
CA ILE A 109 4.99 -8.80 -8.76
C ILE A 109 6.27 -8.58 -9.58
N ASN A 110 7.29 -9.45 -9.43
CA ASN A 110 8.50 -9.38 -10.24
C ASN A 110 8.17 -9.51 -11.73
N GLN A 111 7.30 -10.48 -12.08
CA GLN A 111 6.90 -10.71 -13.46
C GLN A 111 6.07 -9.57 -14.02
N LEU A 112 5.11 -9.07 -13.21
CA LEU A 112 4.27 -7.95 -13.60
C LEU A 112 5.08 -6.66 -13.80
N CYS A 113 6.01 -6.36 -12.91
CA CYS A 113 6.90 -5.21 -13.05
C CYS A 113 7.76 -5.33 -14.31
N ARG A 114 8.34 -6.51 -14.56
CA ARG A 114 9.15 -6.74 -15.76
C ARG A 114 8.35 -6.52 -17.05
N VAL A 115 7.11 -7.02 -17.12
CA VAL A 115 6.27 -6.89 -18.33
C VAL A 115 5.84 -5.46 -18.56
N ASN A 116 5.59 -4.69 -17.48
CA ASN A 116 5.09 -3.32 -17.56
C ASN A 116 6.21 -2.26 -17.45
N GLY A 117 7.47 -2.66 -17.33
CA GLY A 117 8.59 -1.71 -17.22
C GLY A 117 8.59 -0.90 -15.92
N ALA A 118 8.07 -1.48 -14.82
CA ALA A 118 8.10 -0.84 -13.52
C ALA A 118 9.35 -1.24 -12.72
N ASP A 119 9.95 -0.28 -12.04
CA ASP A 119 11.08 -0.52 -11.14
C ASP A 119 10.56 -1.08 -9.81
N LEU A 120 11.00 -2.28 -9.44
CA LEU A 120 10.60 -2.93 -8.19
C LEU A 120 11.70 -2.81 -7.14
N SER A 121 11.33 -2.32 -5.96
CA SER A 121 12.14 -2.41 -4.75
C SER A 121 11.41 -3.17 -3.64
N VAL A 122 12.17 -3.92 -2.83
CA VAL A 122 11.66 -4.66 -1.67
C VAL A 122 12.43 -4.19 -0.44
N ILE A 123 11.70 -3.68 0.55
CA ILE A 123 12.25 -3.09 1.76
C ILE A 123 11.85 -3.95 2.95
N ALA A 124 12.82 -4.68 3.49
CA ALA A 124 12.62 -5.42 4.73
C ALA A 124 12.70 -4.46 5.93
N LEU A 125 11.67 -4.49 6.78
CA LEU A 125 11.52 -3.63 7.95
C LEU A 125 11.87 -4.45 9.21
N ASP A 126 13.16 -4.67 9.42
CA ASP A 126 13.69 -5.33 10.63
C ASP A 126 12.95 -6.62 11.00
N LEU A 127 13.05 -7.64 10.14
CA LEU A 127 12.29 -8.89 10.28
C LEU A 127 12.59 -9.67 11.56
N ASP A 128 13.75 -9.44 12.18
CA ASP A 128 14.15 -10.10 13.42
C ASP A 128 13.48 -9.48 14.67
N ASN A 129 12.94 -8.26 14.52
CA ASN A 129 12.23 -7.54 15.57
C ASN A 129 10.78 -7.22 15.13
N PRO A 130 9.86 -8.19 15.26
CA PRO A 130 8.44 -7.96 14.94
C PRO A 130 7.84 -6.87 15.84
N THR A 131 6.77 -6.21 15.36
CA THR A 131 5.97 -5.35 16.24
C THR A 131 5.44 -6.14 17.44
N ALA A 132 5.07 -5.48 18.53
CA ALA A 132 4.44 -6.15 19.66
C ALA A 132 3.04 -6.69 19.31
N ASP A 133 2.55 -7.61 20.14
CA ASP A 133 1.18 -8.13 20.03
C ASP A 133 0.19 -7.06 20.52
N PHE A 134 -0.61 -6.51 19.61
CA PHE A 134 -1.54 -5.45 19.93
C PHE A 134 -2.74 -5.89 20.81
N THR A 135 -2.91 -7.18 21.07
CA THR A 135 -3.92 -7.67 22.03
C THR A 135 -3.55 -7.37 23.48
N THR A 136 -2.27 -7.08 23.72
CA THR A 136 -1.73 -6.84 25.08
C THR A 136 -1.32 -5.39 25.33
N GLY A 137 -1.25 -4.57 24.27
CA GLY A 137 -0.84 -3.17 24.34
C GLY A 137 -0.50 -2.59 22.98
N PRO A 138 0.01 -1.37 22.89
CA PRO A 138 0.41 -0.79 21.61
C PRO A 138 1.45 -1.64 20.90
N ALA A 139 1.24 -1.90 19.60
CA ALA A 139 2.14 -2.71 18.78
C ALA A 139 3.50 -2.03 18.55
N MET A 140 3.53 -0.70 18.58
CA MET A 140 4.71 0.12 18.35
C MET A 140 4.67 1.34 19.27
N THR A 141 5.84 1.80 19.69
CA THR A 141 5.99 3.10 20.32
C THR A 141 5.78 4.22 19.29
N GLU A 142 5.58 5.45 19.78
CA GLU A 142 5.47 6.63 18.90
C GLU A 142 6.74 6.81 18.04
N ALA A 143 7.91 6.59 18.61
CA ALA A 143 9.19 6.68 17.91
C ALA A 143 9.34 5.64 16.79
N GLU A 144 8.98 4.38 17.07
CA GLU A 144 9.00 3.32 16.05
C GLU A 144 7.99 3.58 14.92
N THR A 145 6.80 4.05 15.27
CA THR A 145 5.77 4.40 14.28
C THR A 145 6.25 5.55 13.38
N LEU A 146 6.85 6.57 13.99
CA LEU A 146 7.38 7.72 13.23
C LEU A 146 8.55 7.32 12.33
N ASP A 147 9.47 6.46 12.81
CA ASP A 147 10.55 5.91 12.00
C ASP A 147 10.01 5.13 10.79
N ALA A 148 9.03 4.23 11.01
CA ALA A 148 8.43 3.46 9.95
C ALA A 148 7.75 4.33 8.88
N LEU A 149 7.02 5.39 9.29
CA LEU A 149 6.39 6.35 8.38
C LEU A 149 7.46 7.10 7.56
N ASN A 150 8.53 7.54 8.19
CA ASN A 150 9.61 8.25 7.52
C ASN A 150 10.40 7.35 6.55
N ARG A 151 10.62 6.09 6.91
CA ARG A 151 11.22 5.08 6.00
C ARG A 151 10.32 4.86 4.78
N GLY A 152 9.01 4.76 4.98
CA GLY A 152 8.03 4.67 3.89
C GLY A 152 8.11 5.88 2.95
N ALA A 153 8.08 7.09 3.51
CA ALA A 153 8.16 8.32 2.75
C ALA A 153 9.48 8.46 1.98
N ALA A 154 10.61 8.09 2.60
CA ALA A 154 11.93 8.16 1.99
C ALA A 154 12.14 7.17 0.83
N ALA A 155 11.34 6.11 0.77
CA ALA A 155 11.40 5.12 -0.30
C ALA A 155 10.72 5.58 -1.60
N VAL A 156 9.89 6.61 -1.54
CA VAL A 156 9.14 7.11 -2.70
C VAL A 156 10.06 7.96 -3.59
N ASP A 157 10.11 7.61 -4.87
CA ASP A 157 10.72 8.46 -5.89
C ASP A 157 9.72 9.52 -6.35
N GLY A 158 9.95 10.76 -5.97
CA GLY A 158 9.11 11.90 -6.36
C GLY A 158 9.02 12.17 -7.87
N ALA A 159 9.89 11.53 -8.68
CA ALA A 159 9.87 11.63 -10.14
C ALA A 159 9.07 10.49 -10.80
N ALA A 160 8.52 9.55 -10.05
CA ALA A 160 7.67 8.49 -10.60
C ALA A 160 6.32 9.05 -11.04
N ASP A 161 5.84 8.57 -12.19
CA ASP A 161 4.51 8.93 -12.72
C ASP A 161 3.39 8.15 -12.02
N VAL A 162 3.72 6.95 -11.53
CA VAL A 162 2.82 6.09 -10.77
C VAL A 162 3.61 5.33 -9.71
N LEU A 163 3.01 5.21 -8.52
CA LEU A 163 3.53 4.44 -7.42
C LEU A 163 2.60 3.26 -7.13
N ILE A 164 3.17 2.06 -7.10
CA ILE A 164 2.49 0.81 -6.74
C ILE A 164 2.97 0.43 -5.34
N LEU A 165 2.04 0.40 -4.38
CA LEU A 165 2.34 0.05 -3.00
C LEU A 165 1.95 -1.41 -2.74
N GLY A 166 2.93 -2.19 -2.30
CA GLY A 166 2.76 -3.57 -1.89
C GLY A 166 3.25 -3.78 -0.45
N GLU A 167 2.74 -4.82 0.16
CA GLU A 167 3.21 -5.24 1.48
C GLU A 167 3.31 -6.77 1.55
N MET A 168 4.17 -7.25 2.42
CA MET A 168 4.34 -8.66 2.74
C MET A 168 4.59 -8.84 4.23
N GLY A 169 3.82 -9.69 4.87
CA GLY A 169 4.04 -10.03 6.27
C GLY A 169 3.03 -11.06 6.74
N ILE A 170 3.50 -12.13 7.35
CA ILE A 170 2.58 -13.11 7.94
C ILE A 170 1.84 -12.44 9.11
N GLY A 171 0.51 -12.55 9.12
CA GLY A 171 -0.36 -11.87 10.09
C GLY A 171 -0.87 -10.48 9.66
N ASN A 172 -0.33 -9.91 8.56
CA ASN A 172 -0.63 -8.56 8.05
C ASN A 172 -2.13 -8.29 7.86
N SER A 173 -2.90 -9.26 7.35
CA SER A 173 -4.34 -9.10 7.10
C SER A 173 -5.14 -8.85 8.39
N THR A 174 -4.68 -9.39 9.54
CA THR A 174 -5.30 -9.11 10.85
C THR A 174 -4.97 -7.69 11.31
N VAL A 175 -3.72 -7.24 11.11
CA VAL A 175 -3.31 -5.86 11.40
C VAL A 175 -4.09 -4.87 10.54
N ALA A 176 -4.22 -5.15 9.23
CA ALA A 176 -4.99 -4.30 8.32
C ALA A 176 -6.46 -4.19 8.72
N ALA A 177 -7.10 -5.32 9.12
CA ALA A 177 -8.47 -5.34 9.61
C ALA A 177 -8.63 -4.53 10.91
N ALA A 178 -7.68 -4.65 11.85
CA ALA A 178 -7.68 -3.87 13.09
C ALA A 178 -7.56 -2.36 12.83
N LEU A 179 -6.66 -1.97 11.93
CA LEU A 179 -6.49 -0.56 11.52
C LEU A 179 -7.76 -0.04 10.81
N ALA A 180 -8.35 -0.82 9.92
CA ALA A 180 -9.57 -0.43 9.23
C ALA A 180 -10.73 -0.24 10.21
N MET A 181 -10.91 -1.17 11.15
CA MET A 181 -11.95 -1.05 12.20
C MET A 181 -11.71 0.20 13.07
N ALA A 182 -10.48 0.46 13.47
CA ALA A 182 -10.14 1.62 14.30
C ALA A 182 -10.39 2.96 13.58
N LEU A 183 -10.14 3.03 12.26
CA LEU A 183 -10.29 4.25 11.46
C LEU A 183 -11.70 4.49 10.96
N PHE A 184 -12.41 3.43 10.58
CA PHE A 184 -13.70 3.53 9.89
C PHE A 184 -14.89 3.02 10.73
N GLY A 185 -14.62 2.44 11.90
CA GLY A 185 -15.66 1.84 12.75
C GLY A 185 -16.13 0.48 12.23
N GLY A 186 -17.28 0.05 12.72
CA GLY A 186 -17.84 -1.28 12.43
C GLY A 186 -17.34 -2.34 13.40
N SER A 187 -17.58 -3.60 13.08
CA SER A 187 -17.16 -4.77 13.86
C SER A 187 -15.98 -5.48 13.22
N ALA A 188 -15.17 -6.18 14.01
CA ALA A 188 -14.05 -6.97 13.50
C ALA A 188 -14.48 -7.97 12.41
N SER A 189 -15.68 -8.55 12.52
CA SER A 189 -16.21 -9.51 11.54
C SER A 189 -16.50 -8.92 10.16
N GLU A 190 -16.68 -7.60 10.06
CA GLU A 190 -16.87 -6.91 8.77
C GLU A 190 -15.56 -6.69 8.03
N TRP A 191 -14.44 -6.61 8.75
CA TRP A 191 -13.12 -6.32 8.19
C TRP A 191 -12.25 -7.56 7.99
N VAL A 192 -12.49 -8.62 8.78
CA VAL A 192 -11.68 -9.84 8.72
C VAL A 192 -12.05 -10.69 7.52
N GLY A 193 -11.03 -11.12 6.79
CA GLY A 193 -11.16 -12.07 5.69
C GLY A 193 -10.23 -13.29 5.83
N PRO A 194 -10.32 -14.24 4.90
CA PRO A 194 -9.52 -15.46 4.92
C PRO A 194 -8.02 -15.22 4.76
N GLY A 195 -7.63 -14.05 4.21
CA GLY A 195 -6.22 -13.78 3.88
C GLY A 195 -5.66 -14.86 2.95
N THR A 196 -4.51 -15.44 3.33
CA THR A 196 -3.84 -16.50 2.56
C THR A 196 -4.42 -17.90 2.78
N GLY A 197 -5.66 -18.04 3.22
CA GLY A 197 -6.36 -19.32 3.32
C GLY A 197 -6.74 -19.75 4.74
N SER A 198 -6.99 -18.80 5.65
CA SER A 198 -7.57 -19.13 6.95
C SER A 198 -8.96 -19.75 6.78
N ASP A 199 -9.19 -20.87 7.43
CA ASP A 199 -10.50 -21.50 7.56
C ASP A 199 -11.43 -20.72 8.52
N ALA A 200 -12.63 -21.23 8.74
CA ALA A 200 -13.63 -20.60 9.61
C ALA A 200 -13.10 -20.38 11.04
N GLU A 201 -12.33 -21.33 11.58
CA GLU A 201 -11.72 -21.19 12.90
C GLU A 201 -10.61 -20.13 12.92
N GLY A 202 -9.77 -20.09 11.89
CA GLY A 202 -8.75 -19.05 11.69
C GLY A 202 -9.38 -17.65 11.58
N ILE A 203 -10.48 -17.50 10.84
CA ILE A 203 -11.25 -16.25 10.78
C ILE A 203 -11.79 -15.88 12.18
N ALA A 204 -12.35 -16.85 12.92
CA ALA A 204 -12.83 -16.60 14.26
C ALA A 204 -11.69 -16.19 15.24
N ARG A 205 -10.47 -16.75 15.08
CA ARG A 205 -9.29 -16.29 15.85
C ARG A 205 -8.94 -14.84 15.54
N LYS A 206 -8.93 -14.45 14.27
CA LYS A 206 -8.68 -13.06 13.85
C LYS A 206 -9.71 -12.10 14.44
N VAL A 207 -10.99 -12.44 14.38
CA VAL A 207 -12.09 -11.62 14.97
C VAL A 207 -11.92 -11.45 16.47
N ARG A 208 -11.47 -12.49 17.19
CA ARG A 208 -11.22 -12.39 18.64
C ARG A 208 -9.99 -11.58 19.00
N ALA A 209 -9.02 -11.49 18.10
CA ALA A 209 -7.78 -10.76 18.31
C ALA A 209 -7.92 -9.25 18.08
N ILE A 210 -8.97 -8.82 17.39
CA ILE A 210 -9.31 -7.42 17.09
C ILE A 210 -10.37 -6.91 18.07
#